data_d830cf68a0ea4eb33db8300b9bcedb09
#
_entry.id   d830cf68a0ea4eb33db8300b9bcedb09
#
_cell.length_a   1.000
_cell.length_b   1.000
_cell.length_c   1.000
_cell.angle_alpha   90.00
_cell.angle_beta   90.00
_cell.angle_gamma   90.00
#
_symmetry.space_group_name_H-M   'P 1'
#
loop_
_entity.id
_entity.type
_entity.pdbx_description
1 polymer ?
#
loop_
_entity_poly.entity_id
_entity_poly.type
_entity_poly.pdbx_seq_one_letter_code
_entity_poly.pdbx_strand_id
1 'polypeptide(L)'
;MKKKLGVLAAVAIATSALVIPSAKAADTVTIYGGFGDAQADAFQHELDVFGAANGITIKYTKLTSYDTDIRVKVKAGQSPDIGIWPQPGGLLDYASVLEPLSGIVDLPSIQKTLIPGWDKLAVKGGKVYGLPVSANIKSLVWYNPANFKAAGLSVPKTDAELTKLEATIKAKKLGYVWCAGIESGGATGWAATDWLEEYVLRYGGVDQYNKWWKGQIKFDSPLVTKAGNTVAAHLLSPGAANGGGKGLAATSFGNTAALFATDKNKCFMMRQGSFITGFFPDNIKAEYAANNFTHVGVFKLPTPAGATDGVLGGGDLAAAFNTNDATKKVMGFILSDKLGQNGTLGIYNSYLSAHKTFPSSLYTNPMTKQIATFLAGANAFGFDGSDLEPGIVNATEWSELTNWYAGKKTMKQAFDAIDASWAKA
;
A
#
# COMPACT_ATOMS: atom_id res chain seq x y z
N MET A 1 -18.74 -15.97 -100.86
CA MET A 1 -19.06 -14.89 -99.92
C MET A 1 -19.97 -15.46 -98.84
N LYS A 2 -19.46 -15.83 -97.69
CA LYS A 2 -20.25 -16.31 -96.50
C LYS A 2 -19.71 -15.58 -95.24
N LYS A 3 -20.54 -14.74 -94.65
CA LYS A 3 -20.29 -14.05 -93.39
C LYS A 3 -20.46 -15.05 -92.24
N LYS A 4 -19.47 -15.18 -91.40
CA LYS A 4 -19.57 -15.90 -90.12
C LYS A 4 -19.86 -14.87 -89.03
N LEU A 5 -21.01 -15.00 -88.40
CA LEU A 5 -21.32 -14.29 -87.11
C LEU A 5 -20.56 -15.02 -85.99
N GLY A 6 -19.77 -14.27 -85.24
CA GLY A 6 -19.21 -14.73 -84.01
C GLY A 6 -20.09 -14.25 -82.81
N VAL A 7 -20.52 -15.21 -82.00
CA VAL A 7 -21.23 -14.96 -80.73
C VAL A 7 -20.21 -14.74 -79.65
N LEU A 8 -20.19 -13.54 -79.05
CA LEU A 8 -19.44 -13.26 -77.81
C LEU A 8 -20.31 -13.66 -76.58
N ALA A 9 -19.88 -14.70 -75.91
CA ALA A 9 -20.43 -15.04 -74.61
C ALA A 9 -19.78 -14.15 -73.53
N ALA A 10 -20.54 -13.28 -72.93
CA ALA A 10 -20.08 -12.48 -71.77
C ALA A 10 -20.21 -13.33 -70.46
N VAL A 11 -19.07 -13.71 -69.94
CA VAL A 11 -19.00 -14.35 -68.60
C VAL A 11 -19.08 -13.25 -67.47
N ALA A 12 -20.22 -13.17 -66.82
CA ALA A 12 -20.36 -12.32 -65.69
C ALA A 12 -19.68 -12.99 -64.46
N ILE A 13 -18.53 -12.47 -64.04
CA ILE A 13 -17.87 -12.84 -62.75
C ILE A 13 -18.59 -12.10 -61.64
N ALA A 14 -19.44 -12.83 -60.88
CA ALA A 14 -19.99 -12.32 -59.63
C ALA A 14 -18.91 -12.31 -58.53
N THR A 15 -18.30 -11.15 -58.26
CA THR A 15 -17.44 -10.95 -57.11
C THR A 15 -18.30 -10.82 -55.85
N SER A 16 -18.47 -11.92 -55.12
CA SER A 16 -19.00 -11.89 -53.76
C SER A 16 -17.97 -11.19 -52.87
N ALA A 17 -18.21 -9.92 -52.53
CA ALA A 17 -17.45 -9.22 -51.52
C ALA A 17 -17.73 -9.90 -50.16
N LEU A 18 -16.76 -10.66 -49.70
CA LEU A 18 -16.71 -11.11 -48.30
C LEU A 18 -16.60 -9.84 -47.43
N VAL A 19 -17.71 -9.45 -46.82
CA VAL A 19 -17.72 -8.44 -45.76
C VAL A 19 -17.02 -9.12 -44.56
N ILE A 20 -15.72 -8.92 -44.43
CA ILE A 20 -14.98 -9.25 -43.22
C ILE A 20 -15.46 -8.23 -42.18
N PRO A 21 -16.13 -8.65 -41.09
CA PRO A 21 -16.48 -7.70 -40.06
C PRO A 21 -15.19 -7.07 -39.53
N SER A 22 -15.05 -5.75 -39.67
CA SER A 22 -13.96 -5.01 -39.02
C SER A 22 -14.00 -5.37 -37.53
N ALA A 23 -12.96 -6.06 -37.03
CA ALA A 23 -12.80 -6.27 -35.61
C ALA A 23 -12.77 -4.87 -34.97
N LYS A 24 -13.77 -4.57 -34.11
CA LYS A 24 -13.78 -3.33 -33.34
C LYS A 24 -12.48 -3.30 -32.55
N ALA A 25 -11.71 -2.22 -32.65
CA ALA A 25 -10.53 -2.05 -31.84
C ALA A 25 -10.92 -2.24 -30.37
N ALA A 26 -10.14 -3.02 -29.64
CA ALA A 26 -10.38 -3.24 -28.20
C ALA A 26 -10.37 -1.89 -27.49
N ASP A 27 -11.38 -1.65 -26.65
CA ASP A 27 -11.42 -0.46 -25.79
C ASP A 27 -10.17 -0.49 -24.89
N THR A 28 -9.52 0.65 -24.68
CA THR A 28 -8.33 0.75 -23.83
C THR A 28 -8.71 1.47 -22.54
N VAL A 29 -8.31 0.90 -21.39
CA VAL A 29 -8.42 1.52 -20.07
C VAL A 29 -7.04 1.75 -19.50
N THR A 30 -6.76 2.98 -19.06
CA THR A 30 -5.49 3.38 -18.46
C THR A 30 -5.63 3.50 -16.94
N ILE A 31 -4.68 2.93 -16.21
CA ILE A 31 -4.63 2.97 -14.76
C ILE A 31 -3.29 3.55 -14.31
N TYR A 32 -3.29 4.56 -13.43
CA TYR A 32 -2.08 5.05 -12.77
C TYR A 32 -2.07 4.67 -11.30
N GLY A 33 -0.92 4.24 -10.78
CA GLY A 33 -0.75 3.89 -9.38
C GLY A 33 0.71 3.89 -8.93
N GLY A 34 0.94 3.68 -7.64
CA GLY A 34 2.26 3.71 -7.01
C GLY A 34 2.85 2.33 -6.68
N PHE A 35 2.28 1.24 -7.18
CA PHE A 35 2.78 -0.11 -6.86
C PHE A 35 4.25 -0.30 -7.23
N GLY A 36 5.01 -0.99 -6.38
CA GLY A 36 6.38 -1.40 -6.66
C GLY A 36 6.46 -2.36 -7.86
N ASP A 37 7.65 -2.53 -8.46
CA ASP A 37 7.80 -3.21 -9.76
C ASP A 37 7.16 -4.61 -9.79
N ALA A 38 7.52 -5.48 -8.84
CA ALA A 38 6.92 -6.82 -8.77
C ALA A 38 5.41 -6.81 -8.49
N GLN A 39 4.91 -5.81 -7.76
CA GLN A 39 3.48 -5.64 -7.51
C GLN A 39 2.77 -5.11 -8.75
N ALA A 40 3.39 -4.18 -9.46
CA ALA A 40 2.88 -3.66 -10.72
C ALA A 40 2.75 -4.78 -11.76
N ASP A 41 3.77 -5.63 -11.91
CA ASP A 41 3.78 -6.76 -12.83
C ASP A 41 2.69 -7.78 -12.50
N ALA A 42 2.54 -8.14 -11.22
CA ALA A 42 1.51 -9.05 -10.77
C ALA A 42 0.09 -8.48 -10.97
N PHE A 43 -0.08 -7.18 -10.69
CA PHE A 43 -1.35 -6.50 -10.92
C PHE A 43 -1.68 -6.40 -12.42
N GLN A 44 -0.70 -6.04 -13.27
CA GLN A 44 -0.89 -6.03 -14.72
C GLN A 44 -1.28 -7.40 -15.25
N HIS A 45 -0.69 -8.49 -14.73
CA HIS A 45 -1.07 -9.84 -15.13
C HIS A 45 -2.54 -10.16 -14.82
N GLU A 46 -3.04 -9.81 -13.62
CA GLU A 46 -4.46 -9.96 -13.26
C GLU A 46 -5.37 -9.15 -14.21
N LEU A 47 -4.94 -7.94 -14.57
CA LEU A 47 -5.67 -7.07 -15.50
C LEU A 47 -5.67 -7.63 -16.91
N ASP A 48 -4.57 -8.23 -17.38
CA ASP A 48 -4.46 -8.86 -18.70
C ASP A 48 -5.40 -10.06 -18.83
N VAL A 49 -5.46 -10.90 -17.79
CA VAL A 49 -6.40 -12.04 -17.75
C VAL A 49 -7.84 -11.56 -17.84
N PHE A 50 -8.21 -10.56 -17.05
CA PHE A 50 -9.55 -9.97 -17.08
C PHE A 50 -9.83 -9.29 -18.44
N GLY A 51 -8.89 -8.51 -18.93
CA GLY A 51 -8.99 -7.77 -20.19
C GLY A 51 -9.20 -8.70 -21.39
N ALA A 52 -8.43 -9.77 -21.48
CA ALA A 52 -8.56 -10.79 -22.54
C ALA A 52 -9.95 -11.43 -22.55
N ALA A 53 -10.50 -11.75 -21.37
CA ALA A 53 -11.83 -12.33 -21.24
C ALA A 53 -12.97 -11.36 -21.59
N ASN A 54 -12.72 -10.04 -21.60
CA ASN A 54 -13.73 -9.00 -21.83
C ASN A 54 -13.50 -8.17 -23.11
N GLY A 55 -12.45 -8.44 -23.88
CA GLY A 55 -12.11 -7.69 -25.09
C GLY A 55 -11.65 -6.25 -24.78
N ILE A 56 -11.01 -6.03 -23.63
CA ILE A 56 -10.51 -4.73 -23.17
C ILE A 56 -8.99 -4.80 -23.03
N THR A 57 -8.28 -3.81 -23.57
CA THR A 57 -6.85 -3.62 -23.29
C THR A 57 -6.71 -2.76 -22.03
N ILE A 58 -6.05 -3.26 -21.00
CA ILE A 58 -5.88 -2.53 -19.74
C ILE A 58 -4.39 -2.27 -19.54
N LYS A 59 -4.02 -1.00 -19.26
CA LYS A 59 -2.62 -0.58 -19.09
C LYS A 59 -2.43 0.05 -17.74
N TYR A 60 -1.72 -0.65 -16.87
CA TYR A 60 -1.24 -0.06 -15.63
C TYR A 60 0.07 0.69 -15.88
N THR A 61 0.19 1.90 -15.35
CA THR A 61 1.41 2.72 -15.39
C THR A 61 1.81 3.08 -13.97
N LYS A 62 2.98 2.61 -13.55
CA LYS A 62 3.60 3.01 -12.29
C LYS A 62 4.04 4.46 -12.36
N LEU A 63 3.66 5.26 -11.37
CA LEU A 63 4.19 6.60 -11.13
C LEU A 63 5.15 6.53 -9.94
N THR A 64 6.40 6.95 -10.15
CA THR A 64 7.47 6.79 -9.13
C THR A 64 7.25 7.69 -7.92
N SER A 65 6.78 8.92 -8.16
CA SER A 65 6.40 9.88 -7.11
C SER A 65 4.90 10.16 -7.24
N TYR A 66 4.08 9.15 -6.89
CA TYR A 66 2.66 9.12 -7.24
C TYR A 66 1.92 10.44 -6.97
N ASP A 67 2.03 10.99 -5.75
CA ASP A 67 1.31 12.21 -5.36
C ASP A 67 1.70 13.43 -6.20
N THR A 68 2.98 13.54 -6.53
CA THR A 68 3.49 14.62 -7.38
C THR A 68 3.09 14.40 -8.84
N ASP A 69 3.31 13.19 -9.34
CA ASP A 69 3.14 12.86 -10.75
C ASP A 69 1.66 12.88 -11.15
N ILE A 70 0.76 12.32 -10.33
CA ILE A 70 -0.67 12.36 -10.60
C ILE A 70 -1.21 13.79 -10.63
N ARG A 71 -0.73 14.65 -9.72
CA ARG A 71 -1.11 16.07 -9.69
C ARG A 71 -0.72 16.80 -10.96
N VAL A 72 0.52 16.57 -11.44
CA VAL A 72 1.01 17.19 -12.68
C VAL A 72 0.18 16.72 -13.86
N LYS A 73 -0.06 15.40 -13.98
CA LYS A 73 -0.84 14.82 -15.07
C LYS A 73 -2.28 15.31 -15.11
N VAL A 74 -2.97 15.32 -13.98
CA VAL A 74 -4.36 15.80 -13.87
C VAL A 74 -4.45 17.28 -14.26
N LYS A 75 -3.54 18.13 -13.76
CA LYS A 75 -3.49 19.54 -14.13
C LYS A 75 -3.21 19.77 -15.62
N ALA A 76 -2.45 18.88 -16.25
CA ALA A 76 -2.16 18.91 -17.69
C ALA A 76 -3.29 18.34 -18.57
N GLY A 77 -4.42 17.91 -18.00
CA GLY A 77 -5.51 17.25 -18.75
C GLY A 77 -5.15 15.83 -19.21
N GLN A 78 -4.17 15.20 -18.58
CA GLN A 78 -3.67 13.84 -18.87
C GLN A 78 -4.09 12.86 -17.78
N SER A 79 -5.31 12.98 -17.27
CA SER A 79 -5.87 12.05 -16.31
C SER A 79 -5.95 10.64 -16.90
N PRO A 80 -5.68 9.59 -16.11
CA PRO A 80 -5.99 8.22 -16.51
C PRO A 80 -7.50 7.99 -16.50
N ASP A 81 -7.95 6.81 -16.94
CA ASP A 81 -9.32 6.41 -16.70
C ASP A 81 -9.55 6.07 -15.22
N ILE A 82 -8.55 5.46 -14.58
CA ILE A 82 -8.58 5.03 -13.17
C ILE A 82 -7.28 5.46 -12.49
N GLY A 83 -7.39 6.02 -11.29
CA GLY A 83 -6.24 6.24 -10.40
C GLY A 83 -6.31 5.31 -9.19
N ILE A 84 -5.15 4.91 -8.65
CA ILE A 84 -5.04 4.11 -7.44
C ILE A 84 -4.19 4.87 -6.43
N TRP A 85 -4.80 5.26 -5.32
CA TRP A 85 -4.19 6.07 -4.25
C TRP A 85 -3.96 5.26 -2.98
N PRO A 86 -2.77 5.31 -2.38
CA PRO A 86 -2.58 4.82 -1.02
C PRO A 86 -3.20 5.74 0.04
N GLN A 87 -3.38 7.06 -0.27
CA GLN A 87 -3.91 8.07 0.65
C GLN A 87 -5.37 8.43 0.31
N PRO A 88 -6.37 7.94 1.06
CA PRO A 88 -7.78 8.34 0.87
C PRO A 88 -8.02 9.84 1.01
N GLY A 89 -7.33 10.52 1.94
CA GLY A 89 -7.41 11.97 2.09
C GLY A 89 -6.91 12.70 0.86
N GLY A 90 -5.74 12.31 0.34
CA GLY A 90 -5.19 12.85 -0.90
C GLY A 90 -6.06 12.58 -2.13
N LEU A 91 -6.72 11.42 -2.20
CA LEU A 91 -7.70 11.12 -3.25
C LEU A 91 -8.85 12.13 -3.23
N LEU A 92 -9.35 12.51 -2.06
CA LEU A 92 -10.47 13.44 -1.91
C LEU A 92 -10.14 14.88 -2.35
N ASP A 93 -8.88 15.24 -2.51
CA ASP A 93 -8.47 16.52 -3.12
C ASP A 93 -8.86 16.58 -4.61
N TYR A 94 -9.04 15.43 -5.26
CA TYR A 94 -9.46 15.32 -6.65
C TYR A 94 -10.98 15.12 -6.83
N ALA A 95 -11.79 15.19 -5.78
CA ALA A 95 -13.24 14.93 -5.85
C ALA A 95 -14.01 15.79 -6.87
N SER A 96 -13.45 16.96 -7.26
CA SER A 96 -14.05 17.84 -8.29
C SER A 96 -13.89 17.32 -9.73
N VAL A 97 -12.97 16.39 -9.97
CA VAL A 97 -12.65 15.81 -11.29
C VAL A 97 -12.80 14.29 -11.31
N LEU A 98 -13.14 13.69 -10.17
CA LEU A 98 -13.44 12.27 -10.05
C LEU A 98 -14.95 12.03 -10.16
N GLU A 99 -15.30 10.87 -10.67
CA GLU A 99 -16.68 10.42 -10.78
C GLU A 99 -17.12 9.68 -9.50
N PRO A 100 -18.30 9.98 -8.95
CA PRO A 100 -18.87 9.19 -7.85
C PRO A 100 -19.11 7.73 -8.26
N LEU A 101 -18.66 6.80 -7.41
CA LEU A 101 -18.71 5.37 -7.71
C LEU A 101 -20.12 4.81 -7.87
N SER A 102 -21.16 5.47 -7.35
CA SER A 102 -22.56 5.07 -7.53
C SER A 102 -23.02 5.08 -8.99
N GLY A 103 -22.35 5.83 -9.87
CA GLY A 103 -22.60 5.84 -11.33
C GLY A 103 -21.74 4.84 -12.11
N ILE A 104 -20.83 4.13 -11.44
CA ILE A 104 -19.79 3.31 -12.07
C ILE A 104 -20.00 1.83 -11.75
N VAL A 105 -20.26 1.49 -10.47
CA VAL A 105 -20.36 0.11 -9.98
C VAL A 105 -21.62 -0.10 -9.17
N ASP A 106 -21.99 -1.36 -8.93
CA ASP A 106 -22.98 -1.74 -7.93
C ASP A 106 -22.40 -1.52 -6.53
N LEU A 107 -22.43 -0.24 -6.10
CA LEU A 107 -21.82 0.21 -4.86
C LEU A 107 -22.32 -0.55 -3.61
N PRO A 108 -23.66 -0.78 -3.43
CA PRO A 108 -24.16 -1.54 -2.28
C PRO A 108 -23.62 -2.96 -2.20
N SER A 109 -23.50 -3.67 -3.34
CA SER A 109 -22.96 -5.04 -3.39
C SER A 109 -21.50 -5.09 -3.00
N ILE A 110 -20.69 -4.14 -3.46
CA ILE A 110 -19.26 -4.07 -3.11
C ILE A 110 -19.12 -3.72 -1.62
N GLN A 111 -19.78 -2.68 -1.13
CA GLN A 111 -19.69 -2.26 0.28
C GLN A 111 -20.03 -3.38 1.27
N LYS A 112 -21.00 -4.21 0.94
CA LYS A 112 -21.42 -5.35 1.76
C LYS A 112 -20.29 -6.37 1.99
N THR A 113 -19.37 -6.51 1.05
CA THR A 113 -18.28 -7.48 1.11
C THR A 113 -17.00 -6.93 1.75
N LEU A 114 -16.84 -5.61 1.80
CA LEU A 114 -15.66 -4.96 2.38
C LEU A 114 -15.50 -5.22 3.88
N ILE A 115 -14.27 -5.09 4.35
CA ILE A 115 -13.96 -4.96 5.78
C ILE A 115 -14.78 -3.82 6.38
N PRO A 116 -15.41 -3.98 7.54
CA PRO A 116 -16.26 -2.95 8.13
C PRO A 116 -15.56 -1.60 8.29
N GLY A 117 -16.22 -0.54 7.82
CA GLY A 117 -15.71 0.84 7.87
C GLY A 117 -14.86 1.26 6.67
N TRP A 118 -14.39 0.32 5.86
CA TRP A 118 -13.54 0.62 4.69
C TRP A 118 -14.33 1.23 3.51
N ASP A 119 -15.63 1.10 3.53
CA ASP A 119 -16.54 1.76 2.61
C ASP A 119 -16.66 3.28 2.80
N LYS A 120 -16.09 3.82 3.90
CA LYS A 120 -16.18 5.24 4.30
C LYS A 120 -14.87 6.01 4.15
N LEU A 121 -13.80 5.36 3.67
CA LEU A 121 -12.46 5.96 3.62
C LEU A 121 -12.36 7.15 2.66
N ALA A 122 -13.06 7.13 1.53
CA ALA A 122 -13.02 8.19 0.53
C ALA A 122 -14.43 8.73 0.23
N VAL A 123 -15.05 9.35 1.24
CA VAL A 123 -16.40 9.96 1.16
C VAL A 123 -16.32 11.48 1.32
N LYS A 124 -16.87 12.22 0.37
CA LYS A 124 -16.99 13.69 0.42
C LYS A 124 -18.39 14.13 -0.02
N GLY A 125 -19.03 14.99 0.76
CA GLY A 125 -20.39 15.45 0.46
C GLY A 125 -21.42 14.32 0.31
N GLY A 126 -21.28 13.23 1.06
CA GLY A 126 -22.16 12.06 0.99
C GLY A 126 -21.95 11.15 -0.22
N LYS A 127 -20.97 11.43 -1.09
CA LYS A 127 -20.63 10.63 -2.27
C LYS A 127 -19.35 9.85 -2.02
N VAL A 128 -19.32 8.57 -2.44
CA VAL A 128 -18.13 7.70 -2.41
C VAL A 128 -17.36 7.91 -3.69
N TYR A 129 -16.10 8.30 -3.60
CA TYR A 129 -15.23 8.54 -4.76
C TYR A 129 -14.20 7.43 -4.97
N GLY A 130 -13.82 6.71 -3.93
CA GLY A 130 -12.89 5.60 -4.01
C GLY A 130 -13.25 4.48 -3.05
N LEU A 131 -12.88 3.25 -3.43
CA LEU A 131 -12.97 2.05 -2.59
C LEU A 131 -11.68 1.25 -2.69
N PRO A 132 -11.32 0.48 -1.64
CA PRO A 132 -10.06 -0.25 -1.60
C PRO A 132 -10.01 -1.38 -2.63
N VAL A 133 -8.86 -1.50 -3.28
CA VAL A 133 -8.46 -2.63 -4.15
C VAL A 133 -7.55 -3.61 -3.42
N SER A 134 -6.89 -3.16 -2.35
CA SER A 134 -5.99 -3.98 -1.54
C SER A 134 -6.10 -3.59 -0.07
N ALA A 135 -5.67 -4.51 0.80
CA ALA A 135 -5.39 -4.25 2.20
C ALA A 135 -3.90 -4.50 2.46
N ASN A 136 -3.35 -3.81 3.45
CA ASN A 136 -2.05 -4.14 4.01
C ASN A 136 -2.06 -4.03 5.52
N ILE A 137 -1.13 -4.70 6.17
CA ILE A 137 -0.89 -4.64 7.61
C ILE A 137 0.45 -3.97 7.81
N LYS A 138 0.51 -2.95 8.67
CA LYS A 138 1.70 -2.17 9.00
C LYS A 138 2.31 -2.53 10.36
N SER A 139 1.59 -3.25 11.22
CA SER A 139 2.05 -3.74 12.53
C SER A 139 2.93 -4.99 12.44
N LEU A 140 3.78 -5.07 11.42
CA LEU A 140 4.65 -6.23 11.16
C LEU A 140 6.11 -5.90 11.43
N VAL A 141 6.81 -6.89 11.99
CA VAL A 141 8.27 -6.87 12.13
C VAL A 141 8.85 -8.03 11.32
N TRP A 142 9.66 -7.65 10.35
CA TRP A 142 10.40 -8.57 9.48
C TRP A 142 11.79 -8.80 10.08
N TYR A 143 12.31 -10.03 9.95
CA TYR A 143 13.63 -10.40 10.46
C TYR A 143 14.25 -11.51 9.62
N ASN A 144 15.56 -11.72 9.75
CA ASN A 144 16.26 -12.84 9.12
C ASN A 144 16.43 -13.97 10.14
N PRO A 145 15.71 -15.11 9.99
CA PRO A 145 15.79 -16.23 10.94
C PRO A 145 17.21 -16.82 11.06
N ALA A 146 17.94 -16.92 9.94
CA ALA A 146 19.32 -17.43 9.97
C ALA A 146 20.23 -16.52 10.81
N ASN A 147 20.08 -15.20 10.67
CA ASN A 147 20.84 -14.22 11.44
C ASN A 147 20.48 -14.24 12.93
N PHE A 148 19.19 -14.36 13.25
CA PHE A 148 18.74 -14.52 14.64
C PHE A 148 19.34 -15.76 15.28
N LYS A 149 19.31 -16.89 14.58
CA LYS A 149 19.90 -18.15 15.04
C LYS A 149 21.41 -18.03 15.27
N ALA A 150 22.12 -17.45 14.31
CA ALA A 150 23.58 -17.26 14.41
C ALA A 150 23.98 -16.35 15.59
N ALA A 151 23.14 -15.35 15.92
CA ALA A 151 23.36 -14.42 17.03
C ALA A 151 22.81 -14.94 18.38
N GLY A 152 22.16 -16.10 18.41
CA GLY A 152 21.52 -16.65 19.61
C GLY A 152 20.34 -15.80 20.08
N LEU A 153 19.59 -15.21 19.14
CA LEU A 153 18.41 -14.39 19.39
C LEU A 153 17.13 -15.19 19.16
N SER A 154 16.04 -14.76 19.80
CA SER A 154 14.72 -15.36 19.65
C SER A 154 13.69 -14.29 19.31
N VAL A 155 12.63 -14.67 18.58
CA VAL A 155 11.52 -13.80 18.24
C VAL A 155 10.77 -13.41 19.53
N PRO A 156 10.60 -12.10 19.82
CA PRO A 156 9.91 -11.65 21.02
C PRO A 156 8.39 -11.86 20.87
N LYS A 157 7.76 -12.32 21.97
CA LYS A 157 6.31 -12.51 22.07
C LYS A 157 5.62 -11.39 22.83
N THR A 158 6.37 -10.66 23.64
CA THR A 158 5.90 -9.56 24.49
C THR A 158 6.77 -8.31 24.28
N ASP A 159 6.23 -7.14 24.59
CA ASP A 159 6.96 -5.88 24.53
C ASP A 159 8.20 -5.86 25.46
N ALA A 160 8.10 -6.48 26.64
CA ALA A 160 9.24 -6.66 27.53
C ALA A 160 10.34 -7.54 26.91
N GLU A 161 9.98 -8.59 26.19
CA GLU A 161 10.95 -9.40 25.43
C GLU A 161 11.56 -8.62 24.26
N LEU A 162 10.77 -7.80 23.55
CA LEU A 162 11.28 -6.91 22.50
C LEU A 162 12.30 -5.92 23.07
N THR A 163 11.97 -5.24 24.16
CA THR A 163 12.89 -4.32 24.85
C THR A 163 14.19 -5.02 25.28
N LYS A 164 14.09 -6.26 25.80
CA LYS A 164 15.25 -7.07 26.17
C LYS A 164 16.09 -7.48 24.95
N LEU A 165 15.44 -7.84 23.85
CA LEU A 165 16.10 -8.16 22.58
C LEU A 165 16.89 -6.96 22.06
N GLU A 166 16.28 -5.78 22.00
CA GLU A 166 16.93 -4.53 21.61
C GLU A 166 18.16 -4.21 22.47
N ALA A 167 18.00 -4.30 23.78
CA ALA A 167 19.09 -4.10 24.74
C ALA A 167 20.23 -5.11 24.52
N THR A 168 19.91 -6.37 24.24
CA THR A 168 20.87 -7.42 23.99
C THR A 168 21.69 -7.16 22.70
N ILE A 169 21.03 -6.76 21.61
CA ILE A 169 21.70 -6.43 20.35
C ILE A 169 22.68 -5.27 20.55
N LYS A 170 22.24 -4.21 21.26
CA LYS A 170 23.06 -3.03 21.57
C LYS A 170 24.25 -3.39 22.47
N ALA A 171 24.02 -4.08 23.57
CA ALA A 171 25.05 -4.42 24.55
C ALA A 171 26.15 -5.34 23.97
N LYS A 172 25.76 -6.30 23.16
CA LYS A 172 26.70 -7.21 22.49
C LYS A 172 27.32 -6.62 21.24
N LYS A 173 26.95 -5.41 20.83
CA LYS A 173 27.43 -4.71 19.62
C LYS A 173 27.27 -5.57 18.36
N LEU A 174 26.15 -6.29 18.22
CA LEU A 174 25.89 -7.19 17.10
C LEU A 174 25.62 -6.45 15.80
N GLY A 175 25.16 -5.21 15.86
CA GLY A 175 24.72 -4.34 14.79
C GLY A 175 23.66 -3.37 15.29
N TYR A 176 22.92 -2.74 14.37
CA TYR A 176 21.76 -1.94 14.73
C TYR A 176 20.55 -2.85 15.00
N VAL A 177 19.63 -2.37 15.85
CA VAL A 177 18.40 -3.10 16.13
C VAL A 177 17.47 -3.08 14.92
N TRP A 178 17.20 -1.88 14.39
CA TRP A 178 16.24 -1.64 13.34
C TRP A 178 16.90 -1.27 12.01
N CYS A 179 16.52 -1.98 10.96
CA CYS A 179 16.69 -1.57 9.59
C CYS A 179 15.56 -0.61 9.26
N ALA A 180 15.80 0.68 9.36
CA ALA A 180 14.77 1.70 9.19
C ALA A 180 15.17 2.75 8.15
N GLY A 181 14.19 3.22 7.40
CA GLY A 181 14.34 4.28 6.40
C GLY A 181 12.99 4.91 6.12
N ILE A 182 12.98 6.22 5.90
CA ILE A 182 11.76 7.00 5.68
C ILE A 182 11.82 7.84 4.40
N GLU A 183 12.95 7.79 3.66
CA GLU A 183 13.05 8.48 2.38
C GLU A 183 12.14 7.79 1.35
N SER A 184 11.36 8.57 0.61
CA SER A 184 10.39 8.13 -0.40
C SER A 184 10.05 9.25 -1.41
N GLY A 185 11.07 10.00 -1.88
CA GLY A 185 10.84 11.11 -2.80
C GLY A 185 9.87 12.15 -2.22
N GLY A 186 8.81 12.47 -2.96
CA GLY A 186 7.78 13.44 -2.54
C GLY A 186 6.99 13.03 -1.30
N ALA A 187 6.92 11.73 -1.01
CA ALA A 187 6.23 11.17 0.17
C ALA A 187 7.19 10.85 1.31
N THR A 188 8.42 11.41 1.31
CA THR A 188 9.39 11.19 2.38
C THR A 188 8.79 11.54 3.74
N GLY A 189 8.77 10.57 4.66
CA GLY A 189 8.20 10.70 6.00
C GLY A 189 7.02 9.77 6.29
N TRP A 190 6.35 9.20 5.27
CA TRP A 190 5.21 8.31 5.50
C TRP A 190 5.56 7.11 6.41
N ALA A 191 6.76 6.55 6.27
CA ALA A 191 7.17 5.45 7.15
C ALA A 191 7.46 5.91 8.59
N ALA A 192 7.64 7.21 8.82
CA ALA A 192 7.76 7.78 10.17
C ALA A 192 6.39 7.92 10.84
N THR A 193 5.34 8.30 10.06
CA THR A 193 3.97 8.37 10.58
C THR A 193 3.50 7.02 11.07
N ASP A 194 3.76 5.94 10.31
CA ASP A 194 3.44 4.56 10.68
C ASP A 194 3.93 4.18 12.10
N TRP A 195 5.13 4.63 12.48
CA TRP A 195 5.66 4.36 13.80
C TRP A 195 4.92 5.14 14.90
N LEU A 196 4.57 6.39 14.63
CA LEU A 196 3.83 7.22 15.59
C LEU A 196 2.41 6.70 15.77
N GLU A 197 1.74 6.45 14.67
CA GLU A 197 0.36 5.94 14.58
C GLU A 197 0.18 4.61 15.30
N GLU A 198 1.13 3.69 15.13
CA GLU A 198 1.15 2.41 15.83
C GLU A 198 0.96 2.58 17.35
N TYR A 199 1.70 3.53 17.95
CA TYR A 199 1.65 3.75 19.38
C TYR A 199 0.49 4.65 19.81
N VAL A 200 0.03 5.58 18.96
CA VAL A 200 -1.21 6.33 19.20
C VAL A 200 -2.40 5.38 19.26
N LEU A 201 -2.51 4.45 18.30
CA LEU A 201 -3.56 3.42 18.27
C LEU A 201 -3.49 2.54 19.53
N ARG A 202 -2.32 2.08 19.91
CA ARG A 202 -2.15 1.15 21.03
C ARG A 202 -2.42 1.80 22.38
N TYR A 203 -1.95 3.03 22.58
CA TYR A 203 -2.16 3.75 23.84
C TYR A 203 -3.55 4.38 23.95
N GLY A 204 -4.12 4.84 22.86
CA GLY A 204 -5.42 5.52 22.82
C GLY A 204 -6.61 4.61 22.55
N GLY A 205 -6.39 3.45 21.94
CA GLY A 205 -7.46 2.65 21.34
C GLY A 205 -8.05 3.32 20.11
N VAL A 206 -8.96 2.62 19.44
CA VAL A 206 -9.56 3.05 18.17
C VAL A 206 -10.27 4.40 18.26
N ASP A 207 -10.98 4.65 19.36
CA ASP A 207 -11.76 5.89 19.50
C ASP A 207 -10.87 7.14 19.58
N GLN A 208 -9.79 7.09 20.38
CA GLN A 208 -8.88 8.23 20.48
C GLN A 208 -8.02 8.37 19.23
N TYR A 209 -7.60 7.25 18.64
CA TYR A 209 -6.93 7.23 17.35
C TYR A 209 -7.76 7.92 16.25
N ASN A 210 -9.06 7.60 16.17
CA ASN A 210 -9.97 8.21 15.21
C ASN A 210 -10.23 9.71 15.48
N LYS A 211 -10.14 10.15 16.71
CA LYS A 211 -10.21 11.59 17.05
C LYS A 211 -8.91 12.32 16.69
N TRP A 212 -7.78 11.66 16.83
CA TRP A 212 -6.47 12.23 16.57
C TRP A 212 -6.31 12.54 15.07
N TRP A 213 -6.44 11.58 14.18
CA TRP A 213 -6.28 11.84 12.74
C TRP A 213 -7.36 12.76 12.15
N LYS A 214 -8.42 13.07 12.90
CA LYS A 214 -9.42 14.11 12.56
C LYS A 214 -9.08 15.49 13.11
N GLY A 215 -7.90 15.67 13.71
CA GLY A 215 -7.48 16.92 14.34
C GLY A 215 -8.24 17.28 15.62
N GLN A 216 -9.03 16.35 16.19
CA GLN A 216 -9.77 16.56 17.45
C GLN A 216 -8.91 16.33 18.69
N ILE A 217 -7.84 15.56 18.55
CA ILE A 217 -6.75 15.42 19.53
C ILE A 217 -5.48 15.96 18.87
N LYS A 218 -4.82 16.88 19.54
CA LYS A 218 -3.61 17.52 19.05
C LYS A 218 -2.39 16.63 19.14
N PHE A 219 -1.40 16.89 18.28
CA PHE A 219 -0.09 16.21 18.33
C PHE A 219 0.66 16.49 19.61
N ASP A 220 0.54 17.68 20.19
CA ASP A 220 1.17 18.00 21.50
C ASP A 220 0.43 17.42 22.72
N SER A 221 -0.65 16.64 22.50
CA SER A 221 -1.38 15.99 23.60
C SER A 221 -0.54 14.97 24.37
N PRO A 222 -0.89 14.66 25.64
CA PRO A 222 -0.19 13.63 26.40
C PRO A 222 -0.17 12.26 25.74
N LEU A 223 -1.22 11.88 24.98
CA LEU A 223 -1.31 10.63 24.26
C LEU A 223 -0.25 10.55 23.17
N VAL A 224 -0.21 11.55 22.29
CA VAL A 224 0.69 11.55 21.12
C VAL A 224 2.14 11.79 21.56
N THR A 225 2.35 12.64 22.58
CA THR A 225 3.67 12.81 23.22
C THR A 225 4.20 11.49 23.81
N LYS A 226 3.36 10.69 24.47
CA LYS A 226 3.74 9.36 24.95
C LYS A 226 4.13 8.43 23.80
N ALA A 227 3.34 8.42 22.73
CA ALA A 227 3.63 7.64 21.51
C ALA A 227 4.98 8.06 20.89
N GLY A 228 5.21 9.36 20.72
CA GLY A 228 6.46 9.91 20.19
C GLY A 228 7.68 9.56 21.05
N ASN A 229 7.57 9.60 22.38
CA ASN A 229 8.65 9.18 23.27
C ASN A 229 8.98 7.69 23.10
N THR A 230 7.98 6.84 22.89
CA THR A 230 8.18 5.41 22.63
C THR A 230 8.90 5.20 21.28
N VAL A 231 8.48 5.90 20.25
CA VAL A 231 9.16 5.87 18.95
C VAL A 231 10.62 6.32 19.07
N ALA A 232 10.87 7.41 19.80
CA ALA A 232 12.24 7.89 20.02
C ALA A 232 13.11 6.85 20.74
N ALA A 233 12.57 6.11 21.70
CA ALA A 233 13.28 5.06 22.41
C ALA A 233 13.67 3.90 21.46
N HIS A 234 12.75 3.49 20.56
CA HIS A 234 13.00 2.42 19.61
C HIS A 234 13.95 2.83 18.48
N LEU A 235 13.82 4.05 17.90
CA LEU A 235 14.50 4.42 16.68
C LEU A 235 15.66 5.42 16.84
N LEU A 236 15.53 6.38 17.77
CA LEU A 236 16.46 7.51 17.85
C LEU A 236 17.50 7.34 18.95
N SER A 237 17.38 6.31 19.83
CA SER A 237 18.40 6.01 20.83
C SER A 237 19.69 5.47 20.17
N PRO A 238 20.87 5.67 20.79
CA PRO A 238 22.13 5.18 20.24
C PRO A 238 22.12 3.68 19.94
N GLY A 239 22.54 3.31 18.72
CA GLY A 239 22.56 1.91 18.26
C GLY A 239 21.20 1.33 17.87
N ALA A 240 20.13 2.12 17.91
CA ALA A 240 18.79 1.65 17.58
C ALA A 240 18.61 1.43 16.07
N ALA A 241 18.70 2.48 15.26
CA ALA A 241 18.52 2.39 13.81
C ALA A 241 19.84 2.58 13.05
N ASN A 242 19.91 2.02 11.84
CA ASN A 242 21.05 2.12 10.94
C ASN A 242 21.41 3.58 10.63
N GLY A 243 22.64 3.98 10.98
CA GLY A 243 23.12 5.34 10.77
C GLY A 243 22.53 6.40 11.71
N GLY A 244 21.76 5.99 12.73
CA GLY A 244 21.05 6.90 13.65
C GLY A 244 19.96 7.71 12.94
N GLY A 245 19.45 8.77 13.57
CA GLY A 245 18.34 9.56 13.02
C GLY A 245 18.61 10.16 11.64
N LYS A 246 19.84 10.65 11.39
CA LYS A 246 20.23 11.17 10.06
C LYS A 246 20.28 10.07 9.00
N GLY A 247 20.83 8.90 9.34
CA GLY A 247 20.90 7.75 8.44
C GLY A 247 19.49 7.24 8.11
N LEU A 248 18.63 7.12 9.11
CA LEU A 248 17.24 6.75 8.96
C LEU A 248 16.50 7.69 8.00
N ALA A 249 16.67 9.01 8.17
CA ALA A 249 16.03 10.01 7.31
C ALA A 249 16.52 10.01 5.85
N ALA A 250 17.75 9.53 5.62
CA ALA A 250 18.38 9.46 4.29
C ALA A 250 18.25 8.09 3.62
N THR A 251 17.79 7.05 4.35
CA THR A 251 17.64 5.70 3.80
C THR A 251 16.26 5.56 3.18
N SER A 252 16.20 5.11 1.92
CA SER A 252 14.92 4.76 1.28
C SER A 252 14.23 3.63 2.03
N PHE A 253 12.92 3.75 2.23
CA PHE A 253 12.11 2.72 2.89
C PHE A 253 12.24 1.36 2.19
N GLY A 254 12.27 1.35 0.86
CA GLY A 254 12.39 0.12 0.07
C GLY A 254 13.74 -0.56 0.23
N ASN A 255 14.82 0.21 0.43
CA ASN A 255 16.18 -0.33 0.61
C ASN A 255 16.39 -0.95 2.00
N THR A 256 15.50 -0.71 2.96
CA THR A 256 15.59 -1.33 4.30
C THR A 256 15.50 -2.84 4.24
N ALA A 257 14.75 -3.37 3.29
CA ALA A 257 14.61 -4.80 3.06
C ALA A 257 15.95 -5.49 2.71
N ALA A 258 16.82 -4.82 1.94
CA ALA A 258 18.14 -5.33 1.61
C ALA A 258 19.08 -5.35 2.83
N LEU A 259 18.89 -4.44 3.79
CA LEU A 259 19.77 -4.32 4.96
C LEU A 259 19.67 -5.52 5.90
N PHE A 260 18.44 -6.02 6.17
CA PHE A 260 18.26 -7.18 7.07
C PHE A 260 18.52 -8.52 6.38
N ALA A 261 18.40 -8.56 5.05
CA ALA A 261 18.51 -9.79 4.26
C ALA A 261 19.96 -10.19 3.95
N THR A 262 20.95 -9.39 4.33
CA THR A 262 22.37 -9.69 4.07
C THR A 262 22.98 -10.62 5.12
N ASP A 263 23.96 -11.44 4.72
CA ASP A 263 24.73 -12.32 5.63
C ASP A 263 25.54 -11.56 6.69
N LYS A 264 25.85 -10.29 6.42
CA LYS A 264 26.52 -9.40 7.37
C LYS A 264 25.50 -8.49 7.99
N ASN A 265 25.02 -8.84 9.17
CA ASN A 265 24.04 -8.06 9.90
C ASN A 265 24.46 -6.62 10.12
N LYS A 266 23.88 -5.71 9.33
CA LYS A 266 23.93 -4.28 9.66
C LYS A 266 22.86 -3.93 10.68
N CYS A 267 21.71 -4.59 10.59
CA CYS A 267 20.56 -4.46 11.47
C CYS A 267 19.75 -5.77 11.49
N PHE A 268 18.93 -5.98 12.51
CA PHE A 268 18.31 -7.27 12.82
C PHE A 268 16.82 -7.34 12.47
N MET A 269 16.08 -6.23 12.61
CA MET A 269 14.64 -6.18 12.44
C MET A 269 14.25 -5.00 11.56
N MET A 270 13.14 -5.13 10.85
CA MET A 270 12.55 -4.06 10.04
C MET A 270 11.04 -4.00 10.33
N ARG A 271 10.53 -2.87 10.84
CA ARG A 271 9.08 -2.67 10.89
C ARG A 271 8.63 -2.08 9.57
N GLN A 272 7.80 -2.81 8.84
CA GLN A 272 7.26 -2.39 7.56
C GLN A 272 5.97 -3.13 7.22
N GLY A 273 5.13 -2.50 6.39
CA GLY A 273 3.90 -3.09 5.92
C GLY A 273 4.09 -4.37 5.10
N SER A 274 3.02 -5.14 4.92
CA SER A 274 3.05 -6.40 4.17
C SER A 274 3.50 -6.24 2.72
N PHE A 275 3.31 -5.08 2.11
CA PHE A 275 3.75 -4.76 0.74
C PHE A 275 5.27 -4.76 0.56
N ILE A 276 6.07 -4.72 1.64
CA ILE A 276 7.54 -4.65 1.56
C ILE A 276 8.15 -5.87 0.87
N THR A 277 7.44 -6.98 0.79
CA THR A 277 7.87 -8.17 0.05
C THR A 277 8.17 -7.88 -1.42
N GLY A 278 7.50 -6.89 -2.02
CA GLY A 278 7.78 -6.39 -3.36
C GLY A 278 9.14 -5.69 -3.51
N PHE A 279 9.75 -5.28 -2.40
CA PHE A 279 11.04 -4.59 -2.33
C PHE A 279 12.18 -5.49 -1.84
N PHE A 280 11.92 -6.75 -1.54
CA PHE A 280 12.97 -7.69 -1.17
C PHE A 280 14.00 -7.84 -2.29
N PRO A 281 15.28 -8.12 -1.97
CA PRO A 281 16.26 -8.56 -2.95
C PRO A 281 15.76 -9.80 -3.72
N ASP A 282 16.19 -9.97 -4.95
CA ASP A 282 15.69 -11.02 -5.84
C ASP A 282 15.86 -12.44 -5.27
N ASN A 283 16.97 -12.72 -4.60
CA ASN A 283 17.16 -14.00 -3.91
C ASN A 283 16.14 -14.22 -2.80
N ILE A 284 15.77 -13.19 -2.04
CA ILE A 284 14.76 -13.27 -0.99
C ILE A 284 13.35 -13.36 -1.58
N LYS A 285 13.06 -12.66 -2.69
CA LYS A 285 11.81 -12.83 -3.44
C LYS A 285 11.65 -14.27 -3.92
N ALA A 286 12.73 -14.87 -4.46
CA ALA A 286 12.72 -16.26 -4.91
C ALA A 286 12.47 -17.24 -3.74
N GLU A 287 13.13 -17.04 -2.58
CA GLU A 287 12.87 -17.84 -1.37
C GLU A 287 11.40 -17.70 -0.93
N TYR A 288 10.89 -16.46 -0.88
CA TYR A 288 9.51 -16.20 -0.49
C TYR A 288 8.52 -16.90 -1.42
N ALA A 289 8.72 -16.82 -2.74
CA ALA A 289 7.88 -17.48 -3.75
C ALA A 289 7.96 -19.02 -3.65
N ALA A 290 9.12 -19.55 -3.28
CA ALA A 290 9.34 -20.99 -3.09
C ALA A 290 8.85 -21.52 -1.71
N ASN A 291 8.23 -20.66 -0.88
CA ASN A 291 7.87 -20.96 0.51
C ASN A 291 9.08 -21.39 1.37
N ASN A 292 10.27 -20.91 1.03
CA ASN A 292 11.49 -21.07 1.82
C ASN A 292 11.71 -19.82 2.67
N PHE A 293 11.62 -19.96 3.98
CA PHE A 293 11.72 -18.85 4.94
C PHE A 293 13.02 -18.88 5.75
N THR A 294 14.13 -19.31 5.13
CA THR A 294 15.44 -19.36 5.78
C THR A 294 15.96 -17.98 6.14
N HIS A 295 15.78 -16.99 5.24
CA HIS A 295 16.29 -15.63 5.42
C HIS A 295 15.20 -14.56 5.58
N VAL A 296 13.93 -14.93 5.58
CA VAL A 296 12.82 -14.03 5.82
C VAL A 296 11.81 -14.64 6.77
N GLY A 297 11.47 -13.92 7.83
CA GLY A 297 10.44 -14.25 8.79
C GLY A 297 9.66 -12.99 9.16
N VAL A 298 8.46 -13.16 9.71
CA VAL A 298 7.59 -12.06 10.15
C VAL A 298 6.93 -12.40 11.47
N PHE A 299 6.75 -11.38 12.32
CA PHE A 299 5.90 -11.46 13.51
C PHE A 299 5.14 -10.14 13.70
N LYS A 300 4.02 -10.19 14.42
CA LYS A 300 3.29 -8.97 14.79
C LYS A 300 4.10 -8.22 15.85
N LEU A 301 4.24 -6.90 15.70
CA LEU A 301 4.90 -6.06 16.71
C LEU A 301 4.24 -6.29 18.06
N PRO A 302 4.98 -6.65 19.11
CA PRO A 302 4.40 -6.89 20.44
C PRO A 302 3.71 -5.66 21.02
N THR A 303 2.63 -5.88 21.75
CA THR A 303 1.82 -4.81 22.34
C THR A 303 2.40 -4.40 23.71
N PRO A 304 2.61 -3.10 23.99
CA PRO A 304 3.01 -2.63 25.31
C PRO A 304 2.03 -3.05 26.40
N ALA A 305 2.55 -3.36 27.59
CA ALA A 305 1.71 -3.81 28.70
C ALA A 305 0.59 -2.80 29.03
N GLY A 306 -0.63 -3.31 29.14
CA GLY A 306 -1.82 -2.48 29.42
C GLY A 306 -2.32 -1.64 28.25
N ALA A 307 -1.71 -1.75 27.05
CA ALA A 307 -2.16 -1.10 25.83
C ALA A 307 -3.15 -1.96 25.06
N THR A 308 -3.85 -1.36 24.10
CA THR A 308 -4.76 -2.06 23.17
C THR A 308 -3.96 -2.92 22.21
N ASP A 309 -4.31 -4.19 22.05
CA ASP A 309 -3.74 -5.05 21.04
C ASP A 309 -4.34 -4.71 19.65
N GLY A 310 -3.85 -3.59 19.11
CA GLY A 310 -4.29 -3.06 17.81
C GLY A 310 -3.44 -3.57 16.65
N VAL A 311 -4.00 -3.46 15.46
CA VAL A 311 -3.32 -3.63 14.17
C VAL A 311 -3.48 -2.34 13.38
N LEU A 312 -2.36 -1.71 13.03
CA LEU A 312 -2.32 -0.63 12.05
C LEU A 312 -2.28 -1.25 10.66
N GLY A 313 -3.05 -0.72 9.76
CA GLY A 313 -3.07 -1.15 8.37
C GLY A 313 -3.43 -0.02 7.44
N GLY A 314 -3.41 -0.30 6.16
CA GLY A 314 -3.76 0.62 5.09
C GLY A 314 -4.30 -0.14 3.91
N GLY A 315 -4.39 0.53 2.79
CA GLY A 315 -4.83 -0.08 1.52
C GLY A 315 -4.83 0.96 0.42
N ASP A 316 -4.80 0.47 -0.80
CA ASP A 316 -4.84 1.32 -1.98
C ASP A 316 -6.28 1.42 -2.46
N LEU A 317 -6.75 2.63 -2.78
CA LEU A 317 -8.11 2.91 -3.22
C LEU A 317 -8.13 3.26 -4.71
N ALA A 318 -9.02 2.62 -5.47
CA ALA A 318 -9.27 3.02 -6.86
C ALA A 318 -10.41 4.03 -6.95
N ALA A 319 -10.20 5.02 -7.82
CA ALA A 319 -11.19 6.02 -8.21
C ALA A 319 -11.16 6.23 -9.72
N ALA A 320 -12.27 6.65 -10.31
CA ALA A 320 -12.40 6.81 -11.74
C ALA A 320 -12.51 8.28 -12.15
N PHE A 321 -11.89 8.62 -13.29
CA PHE A 321 -11.97 9.94 -13.92
C PHE A 321 -13.02 10.02 -15.03
N ASN A 322 -13.59 8.89 -15.43
CA ASN A 322 -14.67 8.84 -16.42
C ASN A 322 -15.62 7.66 -16.19
N THR A 323 -16.70 7.62 -16.98
CA THR A 323 -17.81 6.66 -16.83
C THR A 323 -18.05 5.82 -18.09
N ASN A 324 -17.06 5.66 -18.98
CA ASN A 324 -17.24 4.80 -20.14
C ASN A 324 -17.41 3.32 -19.74
N ASP A 325 -18.01 2.52 -20.62
CA ASP A 325 -18.39 1.13 -20.29
C ASP A 325 -17.19 0.25 -19.97
N ALA A 326 -16.05 0.48 -20.62
CA ALA A 326 -14.82 -0.28 -20.35
C ALA A 326 -14.28 0.05 -18.94
N THR A 327 -14.21 1.35 -18.58
CA THR A 327 -13.85 1.80 -17.23
C THR A 327 -14.78 1.21 -16.16
N LYS A 328 -16.10 1.21 -16.39
CA LYS A 328 -17.07 0.59 -15.45
C LYS A 328 -16.80 -0.90 -15.24
N LYS A 329 -16.53 -1.65 -16.30
CA LYS A 329 -16.22 -3.09 -16.21
C LYS A 329 -14.94 -3.33 -15.42
N VAL A 330 -13.87 -2.56 -15.70
CA VAL A 330 -12.58 -2.69 -15.00
C VAL A 330 -12.73 -2.29 -13.54
N MET A 331 -13.40 -1.18 -13.22
CA MET A 331 -13.70 -0.78 -11.84
C MET A 331 -14.51 -1.85 -11.09
N GLY A 332 -15.52 -2.44 -11.73
CA GLY A 332 -16.30 -3.52 -11.15
C GLY A 332 -15.46 -4.76 -10.80
N PHE A 333 -14.44 -5.06 -11.61
CA PHE A 333 -13.50 -6.15 -11.33
C PHE A 333 -12.55 -5.81 -10.20
N ILE A 334 -11.80 -4.70 -10.30
CA ILE A 334 -10.75 -4.37 -9.33
C ILE A 334 -11.29 -4.01 -7.94
N LEU A 335 -12.55 -3.59 -7.84
CA LEU A 335 -13.24 -3.32 -6.58
C LEU A 335 -14.02 -4.54 -6.04
N SER A 336 -13.89 -5.71 -6.64
CA SER A 336 -14.57 -6.92 -6.19
C SER A 336 -13.63 -7.85 -5.44
N ASP A 337 -14.20 -8.81 -4.72
CA ASP A 337 -13.43 -9.89 -4.07
C ASP A 337 -12.80 -10.89 -5.05
N LYS A 338 -13.01 -10.71 -6.35
CA LYS A 338 -12.39 -11.54 -7.41
C LYS A 338 -10.97 -11.12 -7.74
N LEU A 339 -10.59 -9.88 -7.47
CA LEU A 339 -9.21 -9.43 -7.66
C LEU A 339 -8.26 -10.27 -6.79
N GLY A 340 -7.20 -10.78 -7.38
CA GLY A 340 -6.20 -11.60 -6.70
C GLY A 340 -6.58 -13.08 -6.55
N GLN A 341 -7.74 -13.52 -7.06
CA GLN A 341 -8.14 -14.94 -6.98
C GLN A 341 -7.31 -15.85 -7.90
N ASN A 342 -6.59 -15.30 -8.86
CA ASN A 342 -5.63 -16.07 -9.69
C ASN A 342 -4.33 -16.42 -8.93
N GLY A 343 -4.17 -15.98 -7.70
CA GLY A 343 -3.03 -16.30 -6.85
C GLY A 343 -1.74 -15.53 -7.13
N THR A 344 -1.66 -14.80 -8.25
CA THR A 344 -0.44 -14.08 -8.67
C THR A 344 -0.07 -12.97 -7.71
N LEU A 345 -1.02 -12.15 -7.28
CA LEU A 345 -0.77 -11.04 -6.36
C LEU A 345 -0.28 -11.52 -4.97
N GLY A 346 -0.79 -12.65 -4.48
CA GLY A 346 -0.41 -13.20 -3.18
C GLY A 346 1.02 -13.71 -3.11
N ILE A 347 1.57 -14.22 -4.21
CA ILE A 347 2.90 -14.81 -4.25
C ILE A 347 4.00 -13.76 -4.02
N TYR A 348 3.90 -12.62 -4.70
CA TYR A 348 4.99 -11.63 -4.71
C TYR A 348 4.85 -10.53 -3.66
N ASN A 349 3.64 -10.28 -3.14
CA ASN A 349 3.35 -9.02 -2.47
C ASN A 349 2.66 -9.15 -1.13
N SER A 350 2.45 -10.36 -0.64
CA SER A 350 1.58 -10.58 0.51
C SER A 350 0.23 -9.86 0.32
N TYR A 351 -0.31 -9.93 -0.90
CA TYR A 351 -1.59 -9.31 -1.22
C TYR A 351 -2.66 -9.76 -0.23
N LEU A 352 -3.34 -8.79 0.33
CA LEU A 352 -4.50 -9.02 1.17
C LEU A 352 -5.69 -8.33 0.51
N SER A 353 -6.77 -9.07 0.38
CA SER A 353 -8.02 -8.49 -0.10
C SER A 353 -8.63 -7.58 0.96
N ALA A 354 -9.20 -6.48 0.52
CA ALA A 354 -10.02 -5.61 1.37
C ALA A 354 -11.43 -6.19 1.64
N HIS A 355 -11.73 -7.36 1.09
CA HIS A 355 -13.04 -8.02 1.20
C HIS A 355 -13.00 -9.18 2.20
N LYS A 356 -13.90 -9.15 3.19
CA LYS A 356 -14.10 -10.26 4.15
C LYS A 356 -14.62 -11.56 3.50
N THR A 357 -15.13 -11.47 2.27
CA THR A 357 -15.61 -12.61 1.46
C THR A 357 -14.50 -13.26 0.64
N PHE A 358 -13.31 -12.67 0.57
CA PHE A 358 -12.18 -13.27 -0.15
C PHE A 358 -11.82 -14.64 0.47
N PRO A 359 -11.73 -15.71 -0.34
CA PRO A 359 -11.45 -17.04 0.20
C PRO A 359 -10.04 -17.13 0.80
N SER A 360 -9.95 -17.33 2.10
CA SER A 360 -8.66 -17.45 2.81
C SER A 360 -7.79 -18.62 2.34
N SER A 361 -8.40 -19.64 1.70
CA SER A 361 -7.69 -20.76 1.07
C SER A 361 -6.83 -20.34 -0.13
N LEU A 362 -7.11 -19.19 -0.72
CA LEU A 362 -6.33 -18.65 -1.84
C LEU A 362 -5.02 -17.99 -1.39
N TYR A 363 -4.85 -17.72 -0.10
CA TYR A 363 -3.54 -17.35 0.44
C TYR A 363 -2.67 -18.61 0.54
N THR A 364 -2.04 -18.98 -0.58
CA THR A 364 -1.24 -20.21 -0.69
C THR A 364 0.14 -20.10 -0.05
N ASN A 365 0.72 -18.88 0.02
CA ASN A 365 1.96 -18.65 0.72
C ASN A 365 1.72 -18.67 2.25
N PRO A 366 2.41 -19.53 3.03
CA PRO A 366 2.20 -19.65 4.47
C PRO A 366 2.42 -18.34 5.25
N MET A 367 3.34 -17.50 4.81
CA MET A 367 3.61 -16.21 5.46
C MET A 367 2.49 -15.21 5.16
N THR A 368 2.01 -15.13 3.92
CA THR A 368 0.83 -14.32 3.56
C THR A 368 -0.38 -14.77 4.37
N LYS A 369 -0.58 -16.08 4.50
CA LYS A 369 -1.66 -16.65 5.33
C LYS A 369 -1.51 -16.25 6.79
N GLN A 370 -0.30 -16.32 7.35
CA GLN A 370 -0.02 -15.85 8.71
C GLN A 370 -0.35 -14.36 8.88
N ILE A 371 0.05 -13.52 7.93
CA ILE A 371 -0.25 -12.08 7.95
C ILE A 371 -1.76 -11.84 7.90
N ALA A 372 -2.48 -12.58 7.03
CA ALA A 372 -3.94 -12.50 6.96
C ALA A 372 -4.61 -12.87 8.30
N THR A 373 -4.05 -13.84 9.08
CA THR A 373 -4.58 -14.16 10.40
C THR A 373 -4.38 -13.04 11.42
N PHE A 374 -3.34 -12.21 11.30
CA PHE A 374 -3.16 -11.04 12.16
C PHE A 374 -4.24 -9.99 11.92
N LEU A 375 -4.67 -9.82 10.65
CA LEU A 375 -5.78 -8.93 10.30
C LEU A 375 -7.12 -9.47 10.83
N ALA A 376 -7.40 -10.74 10.56
CA ALA A 376 -8.66 -11.40 10.97
C ALA A 376 -8.81 -11.49 12.50
N GLY A 377 -7.70 -11.64 13.23
CA GLY A 377 -7.65 -11.72 14.68
C GLY A 377 -7.48 -10.40 15.42
N ALA A 378 -7.48 -9.26 14.71
CA ALA A 378 -7.30 -7.96 15.32
C ALA A 378 -8.52 -7.56 16.16
N ASN A 379 -8.33 -7.33 17.47
CA ASN A 379 -9.37 -6.79 18.36
C ASN A 379 -9.63 -5.30 18.12
N ALA A 380 -8.65 -4.59 17.57
CA ALA A 380 -8.70 -3.18 17.22
C ALA A 380 -7.94 -2.97 15.90
N PHE A 381 -8.56 -2.28 14.95
CA PHE A 381 -7.94 -1.93 13.68
C PHE A 381 -7.94 -0.42 13.51
N GLY A 382 -6.77 0.17 13.22
CA GLY A 382 -6.61 1.54 12.76
C GLY A 382 -6.22 1.54 11.29
N PHE A 383 -7.00 2.24 10.44
CA PHE A 383 -6.48 2.59 9.12
C PHE A 383 -5.39 3.65 9.32
N ASP A 384 -4.35 3.64 8.49
CA ASP A 384 -3.28 4.65 8.47
C ASP A 384 -3.88 6.05 8.60
N GLY A 385 -3.65 6.70 9.74
CA GLY A 385 -4.33 7.93 10.10
C GLY A 385 -3.87 9.09 9.23
N SER A 386 -2.56 9.18 8.97
CA SER A 386 -1.99 10.22 8.15
C SER A 386 -2.51 10.16 6.71
N ASP A 387 -2.76 8.95 6.18
CA ASP A 387 -3.34 8.75 4.85
C ASP A 387 -4.81 9.19 4.75
N LEU A 388 -5.51 9.30 5.89
CA LEU A 388 -6.89 9.79 5.99
C LEU A 388 -6.98 11.31 6.16
N GLU A 389 -5.89 11.96 6.52
CA GLU A 389 -5.83 13.40 6.74
C GLU A 389 -5.98 14.20 5.45
N PRO A 390 -6.44 15.46 5.53
CA PRO A 390 -6.35 16.38 4.39
C PRO A 390 -4.91 16.44 3.85
N GLY A 391 -4.73 16.45 2.52
CA GLY A 391 -3.41 16.33 1.89
C GLY A 391 -2.36 17.35 2.38
N ILE A 392 -2.80 18.56 2.80
CA ILE A 392 -1.88 19.58 3.38
C ILE A 392 -1.38 19.19 4.77
N VAL A 393 -2.21 18.54 5.59
CA VAL A 393 -1.84 18.07 6.93
C VAL A 393 -0.91 16.88 6.81
N ASN A 394 -1.27 15.88 6.02
CA ASN A 394 -0.47 14.70 5.72
C ASN A 394 0.94 15.07 5.22
N ALA A 395 1.05 15.95 4.22
CA ALA A 395 2.34 16.41 3.70
C ALA A 395 3.17 17.17 4.76
N THR A 396 2.52 17.92 5.66
CA THR A 396 3.18 18.59 6.76
C THR A 396 3.68 17.58 7.79
N GLU A 397 2.88 16.58 8.13
CA GLU A 397 3.28 15.51 9.06
C GLU A 397 4.51 14.77 8.54
N TRP A 398 4.53 14.33 7.29
CA TRP A 398 5.70 13.70 6.68
C TRP A 398 6.96 14.54 6.81
N SER A 399 6.87 15.82 6.45
CA SER A 399 8.00 16.74 6.50
C SER A 399 8.49 16.99 7.92
N GLU A 400 7.59 17.20 8.86
CA GLU A 400 7.93 17.56 10.23
C GLU A 400 8.47 16.36 11.03
N LEU A 401 7.89 15.17 10.85
CA LEU A 401 8.46 13.95 11.44
C LEU A 401 9.83 13.63 10.84
N THR A 402 10.04 13.85 9.54
CA THR A 402 11.37 13.73 8.92
C THR A 402 12.37 14.68 9.56
N ASN A 403 11.98 15.94 9.80
CA ASN A 403 12.84 16.92 10.45
C ASN A 403 13.17 16.53 11.91
N TRP A 404 12.20 16.01 12.64
CA TRP A 404 12.42 15.51 13.99
C TRP A 404 13.38 14.31 14.00
N TYR A 405 13.13 13.30 13.18
CA TYR A 405 13.98 12.09 13.11
C TYR A 405 15.41 12.41 12.69
N ALA A 406 15.58 13.35 11.75
CA ALA A 406 16.89 13.84 11.33
C ALA A 406 17.62 14.69 12.39
N GLY A 407 16.97 15.02 13.51
CA GLY A 407 17.49 15.88 14.56
C GLY A 407 17.56 17.37 14.20
N LYS A 408 16.82 17.80 13.15
CA LYS A 408 16.72 19.21 12.75
C LYS A 408 15.72 19.99 13.62
N LYS A 409 14.72 19.30 14.16
CA LYS A 409 13.70 19.84 15.08
C LYS A 409 13.57 18.94 16.31
N THR A 410 13.13 19.50 17.42
CA THR A 410 12.65 18.72 18.55
C THR A 410 11.28 18.11 18.20
N MET A 411 10.89 17.06 18.89
CA MET A 411 9.55 16.45 18.77
C MET A 411 8.45 17.52 18.94
N LYS A 412 8.59 18.36 19.98
CA LYS A 412 7.61 19.43 20.23
C LYS A 412 7.50 20.41 19.07
N GLN A 413 8.62 20.87 18.49
CA GLN A 413 8.60 21.78 17.35
C GLN A 413 7.93 21.16 16.11
N ALA A 414 8.14 19.85 15.89
CA ALA A 414 7.50 19.13 14.81
C ALA A 414 5.98 19.03 15.04
N PHE A 415 5.58 18.62 16.25
CA PHE A 415 4.17 18.46 16.62
C PHE A 415 3.39 19.78 16.58
N ASP A 416 3.96 20.87 17.10
CA ASP A 416 3.37 22.22 17.03
C ASP A 416 3.14 22.65 15.57
N ALA A 417 4.07 22.33 14.66
CA ALA A 417 3.94 22.69 13.25
C ALA A 417 2.85 21.85 12.53
N ILE A 418 2.71 20.58 12.89
CA ILE A 418 1.65 19.72 12.37
C ILE A 418 0.29 20.23 12.86
N ASP A 419 0.15 20.53 14.15
CA ASP A 419 -1.08 21.09 14.70
C ASP A 419 -1.49 22.41 14.03
N ALA A 420 -0.50 23.26 13.69
CA ALA A 420 -0.77 24.51 13.00
C ALA A 420 -1.24 24.33 11.54
N SER A 421 -0.94 23.19 10.90
CA SER A 421 -1.33 22.91 9.51
C SER A 421 -2.83 22.68 9.35
N TRP A 422 -3.52 22.24 10.40
CA TRP A 422 -4.98 22.02 10.41
C TRP A 422 -5.79 23.29 10.12
N ALA A 423 -5.25 24.45 10.44
CA ALA A 423 -5.91 25.71 10.10
C ALA A 423 -5.94 26.01 8.57
N LYS A 424 -5.22 25.22 7.76
CA LYS A 424 -5.13 25.36 6.30
C LYS A 424 -5.89 24.26 5.54
N ALA A 425 -6.47 23.29 6.26
CA ALA A 425 -7.14 22.11 5.72
C ALA A 425 -8.64 22.33 5.31
#